data_30ed202b879630ef4335d80c5b9e0398
#
_entry.id   30ed202b879630ef4335d80c5b9e0398
#
_cell.length_a   1.000
_cell.length_b   1.000
_cell.length_c   1.000
_cell.angle_alpha   90.00
_cell.angle_beta   90.00
_cell.angle_gamma   90.00
#
_symmetry.space_group_name_H-M   'P 1'
#
loop_
_entity.id
_entity.type
_entity.pdbx_description
1 polymer ?
#
loop_
_entity_poly.entity_id
_entity_poly.type
_entity_poly.pdbx_seq_one_letter_code
_entity_poly.pdbx_strand_id
1 'polypeptide(L)'
;MCIRDSSYVNKQREMYLYLNENLCKVDIETGTTTVVRESIPEDCFVVSESQESIAWMDADNASSAMNITVMNLESGETQRFAADDGQKIRALGFINEDFVYGMANDSDILKDISGNEVFAMHTVRIVSIDGNVKKEYHQDGYYVTGVSISDGLLELDRVVRQENGYADAPEAEAVQLADENVGVVLNSSQSYVWERGNRQQGMRLD
;
A
#
# COMPACT_ATOMS: atom_id res chain seq x y z
N MET A 1 -11.04 -7.73 -0.65
CA MET A 1 -11.72 -7.75 0.67
C MET A 1 -12.63 -6.53 0.70
N CYS A 2 -13.95 -6.70 0.74
CA CYS A 2 -14.85 -5.55 0.79
C CYS A 2 -14.85 -5.01 2.21
N ILE A 3 -14.24 -3.87 2.42
CA ILE A 3 -14.30 -3.13 3.70
C ILE A 3 -15.64 -2.42 3.73
N ARG A 4 -16.70 -3.10 4.14
CA ARG A 4 -18.02 -2.47 4.18
C ARG A 4 -18.28 -1.67 5.44
N ASP A 5 -17.68 -2.02 6.57
CA ASP A 5 -17.87 -1.34 7.84
C ASP A 5 -16.63 -1.56 8.72
N SER A 6 -15.63 -0.69 8.63
CA SER A 6 -14.52 -0.70 9.57
C SER A 6 -14.82 0.25 10.73
N SER A 7 -14.62 -0.24 11.95
CA SER A 7 -14.77 0.57 13.15
C SER A 7 -13.61 0.32 14.10
N TYR A 8 -13.09 1.38 14.69
CA TYR A 8 -12.05 1.35 15.70
C TYR A 8 -12.41 2.25 16.87
N VAL A 9 -12.15 1.83 18.09
CA VAL A 9 -12.36 2.64 19.30
C VAL A 9 -11.02 2.82 20.01
N ASN A 10 -10.56 4.06 20.10
CA ASN A 10 -9.31 4.41 20.77
C ASN A 10 -9.48 4.53 22.31
N LYS A 11 -8.35 4.71 23.02
CA LYS A 11 -8.33 4.88 24.49
C LYS A 11 -9.01 6.15 24.95
N GLN A 12 -9.17 7.14 24.10
CA GLN A 12 -9.87 8.39 24.34
C GLN A 12 -11.39 8.23 24.23
N ARG A 13 -11.90 7.00 23.97
CA ARG A 13 -13.32 6.68 23.72
C ARG A 13 -13.89 7.38 22.49
N GLU A 14 -13.06 7.62 21.50
CA GLU A 14 -13.47 8.06 20.18
C GLU A 14 -13.60 6.85 19.26
N MET A 15 -14.73 6.72 18.62
CA MET A 15 -14.98 5.65 17.63
C MET A 15 -14.83 6.21 16.23
N TYR A 16 -13.96 5.60 15.43
CA TYR A 16 -13.81 5.91 14.01
C TYR A 16 -14.64 4.93 13.19
N LEU A 17 -15.38 5.48 12.24
CA LEU A 17 -16.26 4.73 11.34
C LEU A 17 -16.01 5.18 9.90
N TYR A 18 -15.75 4.21 9.02
CA TYR A 18 -15.81 4.46 7.58
C TYR A 18 -17.14 3.93 7.06
N LEU A 19 -18.01 4.83 6.62
CA LEU A 19 -19.37 4.51 6.21
C LEU A 19 -19.80 5.41 5.06
N ASN A 20 -20.36 4.82 3.99
CA ASN A 20 -20.83 5.55 2.81
C ASN A 20 -19.78 6.54 2.27
N GLU A 21 -18.54 6.08 2.09
CA GLU A 21 -17.41 6.88 1.60
C GLU A 21 -17.02 8.07 2.51
N ASN A 22 -17.46 8.07 3.76
CA ASN A 22 -17.09 9.08 4.73
C ASN A 22 -16.38 8.47 5.94
N LEU A 23 -15.29 9.09 6.36
CA LEU A 23 -14.63 8.80 7.62
C LEU A 23 -15.17 9.72 8.69
N CYS A 24 -15.82 9.14 9.69
CA CYS A 24 -16.42 9.86 10.80
C CYS A 24 -15.75 9.48 12.12
N LYS A 25 -15.67 10.42 13.03
CA LYS A 25 -15.27 10.24 14.41
C LYS A 25 -16.46 10.51 15.33
N VAL A 26 -16.77 9.59 16.22
CA VAL A 26 -17.84 9.68 17.22
C VAL A 26 -17.22 9.68 18.60
N ASP A 27 -17.46 10.73 19.37
CA ASP A 27 -17.18 10.75 20.80
C ASP A 27 -18.26 9.91 21.52
N ILE A 28 -17.85 8.80 22.13
CA ILE A 28 -18.79 7.82 22.74
C ILE A 28 -19.45 8.39 24.00
N GLU A 29 -18.80 9.30 24.71
CA GLU A 29 -19.34 9.88 25.94
C GLU A 29 -20.42 10.92 25.66
N THR A 30 -20.20 11.77 24.66
CA THR A 30 -21.12 12.86 24.29
C THR A 30 -22.09 12.50 23.20
N GLY A 31 -21.80 11.44 22.41
CA GLY A 31 -22.53 11.07 21.19
C GLY A 31 -22.27 12.03 20.02
N THR A 32 -21.30 12.93 20.14
CA THR A 32 -21.02 13.91 19.10
C THR A 32 -20.28 13.27 17.94
N THR A 33 -20.80 13.45 16.72
CA THR A 33 -20.18 12.96 15.49
C THR A 33 -19.49 14.10 14.76
N THR A 34 -18.24 13.85 14.32
CA THR A 34 -17.46 14.78 13.49
C THR A 34 -17.02 14.04 12.24
N VAL A 35 -17.23 14.66 11.08
CA VAL A 35 -16.70 14.13 9.81
C VAL A 35 -15.21 14.47 9.72
N VAL A 36 -14.37 13.46 9.63
CA VAL A 36 -12.91 13.59 9.46
C VAL A 36 -12.58 13.83 8.00
N ARG A 37 -13.19 13.04 7.10
CA ARG A 37 -13.03 13.16 5.66
C ARG A 37 -14.29 12.69 4.95
N GLU A 38 -14.73 13.43 3.93
CA GLU A 38 -15.86 13.09 3.05
C GLU A 38 -15.36 12.55 1.71
N SER A 39 -16.23 11.80 1.05
CA SER A 39 -16.07 11.35 -0.34
C SER A 39 -14.74 10.62 -0.60
N ILE A 40 -14.47 9.59 0.19
CA ILE A 40 -13.33 8.68 -0.02
C ILE A 40 -13.88 7.45 -0.75
N PRO A 41 -13.62 7.24 -2.05
CA PRO A 41 -14.03 6.01 -2.75
C PRO A 41 -13.44 4.76 -2.08
N GLU A 42 -14.14 3.63 -2.18
CA GLU A 42 -13.69 2.36 -1.55
C GLU A 42 -12.29 1.94 -2.00
N ASP A 43 -11.96 2.13 -3.28
CA ASP A 43 -10.65 1.82 -3.85
C ASP A 43 -9.56 2.83 -3.45
N CYS A 44 -9.95 3.94 -2.83
CA CYS A 44 -9.06 4.98 -2.28
C CYS A 44 -8.85 4.87 -0.77
N PHE A 45 -9.33 3.82 -0.10
CA PHE A 45 -9.24 3.66 1.34
C PHE A 45 -8.64 2.31 1.73
N VAL A 46 -7.67 2.30 2.63
CA VAL A 46 -7.03 1.10 3.17
C VAL A 46 -6.92 1.17 4.69
N VAL A 47 -6.99 0.00 5.34
CA VAL A 47 -6.97 -0.15 6.80
C VAL A 47 -5.92 -1.18 7.17
N SER A 48 -5.18 -0.97 8.25
CA SER A 48 -4.26 -1.98 8.79
C SER A 48 -5.00 -3.19 9.36
N GLU A 49 -4.30 -4.31 9.53
CA GLU A 49 -4.89 -5.53 10.08
C GLU A 49 -5.37 -5.33 11.53
N SER A 50 -4.65 -4.56 12.34
CA SER A 50 -5.06 -4.17 13.71
C SER A 50 -6.22 -3.19 13.74
N GLN A 51 -6.52 -2.51 12.61
CA GLN A 51 -7.43 -1.39 12.50
C GLN A 51 -6.96 -0.11 13.23
N GLU A 52 -5.74 -0.05 13.73
CA GLU A 52 -5.17 1.12 14.41
C GLU A 52 -4.69 2.20 13.43
N SER A 53 -4.45 1.83 12.17
CA SER A 53 -3.96 2.73 11.14
C SER A 53 -4.83 2.66 9.88
N ILE A 54 -5.08 3.81 9.29
CA ILE A 54 -5.82 3.96 8.03
C ILE A 54 -5.07 4.84 7.06
N ALA A 55 -5.33 4.68 5.78
CA ALA A 55 -4.86 5.62 4.78
C ALA A 55 -5.94 5.86 3.72
N TRP A 56 -5.97 7.08 3.19
CA TRP A 56 -6.84 7.43 2.07
C TRP A 56 -6.10 8.23 1.02
N MET A 57 -6.52 8.09 -0.22
CA MET A 57 -6.05 8.85 -1.37
C MET A 57 -7.01 10.01 -1.65
N ASP A 58 -6.46 11.19 -1.90
CA ASP A 58 -7.23 12.39 -2.28
C ASP A 58 -7.52 12.36 -3.79
N ALA A 59 -8.41 11.46 -4.24
CA ALA A 59 -8.73 11.25 -5.64
C ALA A 59 -10.10 10.58 -5.83
N ASP A 60 -10.64 10.65 -7.05
CA ASP A 60 -11.89 9.98 -7.42
C ASP A 60 -11.72 8.47 -7.70
N ASN A 61 -10.49 8.02 -7.86
CA ASN A 61 -10.11 6.61 -8.01
C ASN A 61 -8.62 6.40 -7.68
N ALA A 62 -8.25 5.16 -7.37
CA ALA A 62 -6.91 4.80 -6.93
C ALA A 62 -5.79 5.03 -7.96
N SER A 63 -6.12 5.19 -9.25
CA SER A 63 -5.11 5.41 -10.31
C SER A 63 -4.79 6.88 -10.54
N SER A 64 -5.59 7.80 -10.02
CA SER A 64 -5.45 9.24 -10.27
C SER A 64 -4.85 10.02 -9.10
N ALA A 65 -4.57 9.37 -7.98
CA ALA A 65 -4.13 10.03 -6.76
C ALA A 65 -2.73 10.65 -6.89
N MET A 66 -2.60 11.86 -6.38
CA MET A 66 -1.31 12.54 -6.20
C MET A 66 -0.92 12.65 -4.73
N ASN A 67 -1.83 12.38 -3.82
CA ASN A 67 -1.59 12.47 -2.38
C ASN A 67 -2.27 11.33 -1.64
N ILE A 68 -1.60 10.87 -0.58
CA ILE A 68 -2.13 9.92 0.39
C ILE A 68 -1.99 10.54 1.77
N THR A 69 -3.01 10.43 2.59
CA THR A 69 -2.95 10.75 4.01
C THR A 69 -3.04 9.44 4.80
N VAL A 70 -2.09 9.21 5.67
CA VAL A 70 -2.09 8.11 6.64
C VAL A 70 -2.44 8.68 8.01
N MET A 71 -3.30 8.01 8.77
CA MET A 71 -3.72 8.42 10.10
C MET A 71 -3.59 7.26 11.08
N ASN A 72 -2.98 7.51 12.22
CA ASN A 72 -3.04 6.62 13.37
C ASN A 72 -4.29 6.97 14.19
N LEU A 73 -5.21 6.03 14.36
CA LEU A 73 -6.50 6.25 15.03
C LEU A 73 -6.39 6.32 16.55
N GLU A 74 -5.32 5.79 17.13
CA GLU A 74 -5.07 5.87 18.57
C GLU A 74 -4.56 7.26 18.97
N SER A 75 -3.61 7.83 18.22
CA SER A 75 -3.03 9.14 18.51
C SER A 75 -3.75 10.29 17.81
N GLY A 76 -4.44 10.03 16.71
CA GLY A 76 -5.01 11.03 15.83
C GLY A 76 -3.98 11.73 14.92
N GLU A 77 -2.71 11.32 14.98
CA GLU A 77 -1.64 11.90 14.14
C GLU A 77 -1.80 11.49 12.69
N THR A 78 -1.48 12.43 11.80
CA THR A 78 -1.55 12.22 10.35
C THR A 78 -0.23 12.49 9.68
N GLN A 79 0.10 11.65 8.68
CA GLN A 79 1.25 11.84 7.79
C GLN A 79 0.75 11.89 6.34
N ARG A 80 1.31 12.83 5.56
CA ARG A 80 0.96 13.00 4.14
C ARG A 80 2.12 12.59 3.25
N PHE A 81 1.82 11.82 2.21
CA PHE A 81 2.72 11.46 1.13
C PHE A 81 2.20 12.06 -0.16
N ALA A 82 3.10 12.60 -0.97
CA ALA A 82 2.78 13.20 -2.25
C ALA A 82 3.63 12.60 -3.37
N ALA A 83 3.03 12.44 -4.54
CA ALA A 83 3.76 12.15 -5.77
C ALA A 83 4.44 13.42 -6.30
N ASP A 84 5.52 13.25 -7.05
CA ASP A 84 6.15 14.32 -7.80
C ASP A 84 5.32 14.67 -9.06
N ASP A 85 5.64 15.80 -9.70
CA ASP A 85 4.99 16.22 -10.95
C ASP A 85 5.16 15.14 -12.04
N GLY A 86 4.06 14.77 -12.69
CA GLY A 86 4.02 13.73 -13.72
C GLY A 86 4.01 12.30 -13.15
N GLN A 87 3.76 12.16 -11.85
CA GLN A 87 3.62 10.87 -11.18
C GLN A 87 2.27 10.74 -10.48
N LYS A 88 1.91 9.51 -10.17
CA LYS A 88 0.77 9.13 -9.33
C LYS A 88 1.26 8.24 -8.19
N ILE A 89 0.52 8.26 -7.10
CA ILE A 89 0.79 7.48 -5.90
C ILE A 89 -0.43 6.64 -5.54
N ARG A 90 -0.22 5.39 -5.13
CA ARG A 90 -1.28 4.46 -4.74
C ARG A 90 -1.01 3.86 -3.38
N ALA A 91 -1.99 3.91 -2.49
CA ALA A 91 -1.99 3.16 -1.24
C ALA A 91 -2.16 1.67 -1.53
N LEU A 92 -1.29 0.83 -0.98
CA LEU A 92 -1.29 -0.61 -1.22
C LEU A 92 -1.74 -1.39 0.02
N GLY A 93 -1.56 -0.82 1.21
CA GLY A 93 -1.96 -1.43 2.47
C GLY A 93 -0.99 -1.17 3.59
N PHE A 94 -1.00 -2.06 4.57
CA PHE A 94 -0.12 -2.01 5.73
C PHE A 94 0.52 -3.38 5.97
N ILE A 95 1.78 -3.37 6.40
CA ILE A 95 2.51 -4.54 6.84
C ILE A 95 3.04 -4.27 8.26
N ASN A 96 2.52 -5.01 9.26
CA ASN A 96 2.87 -4.79 10.68
C ASN A 96 2.81 -3.29 11.08
N GLU A 97 1.73 -2.59 10.76
CA GLU A 97 1.50 -1.14 10.97
C GLU A 97 2.40 -0.19 10.16
N ASP A 98 3.34 -0.68 9.37
CA ASP A 98 4.08 0.12 8.43
C ASP A 98 3.27 0.30 7.15
N PHE A 99 3.19 1.52 6.65
CA PHE A 99 2.41 1.85 5.47
C PHE A 99 3.15 1.47 4.17
N VAL A 100 2.41 0.88 3.23
CA VAL A 100 2.94 0.47 1.92
C VAL A 100 2.26 1.27 0.83
N TYR A 101 3.07 1.89 -0.03
CA TYR A 101 2.57 2.60 -1.20
C TYR A 101 3.46 2.42 -2.42
N GLY A 102 2.89 2.62 -3.60
CA GLY A 102 3.60 2.57 -4.86
C GLY A 102 3.50 3.87 -5.65
N MET A 103 4.48 4.12 -6.50
CA MET A 103 4.56 5.28 -7.38
C MET A 103 4.68 4.85 -8.83
N ALA A 104 3.92 5.49 -9.72
CA ALA A 104 3.98 5.28 -11.16
C ALA A 104 4.12 6.63 -11.88
N ASN A 105 4.85 6.67 -13.00
CA ASN A 105 4.79 7.84 -13.87
C ASN A 105 3.46 7.84 -14.63
N ASP A 106 2.94 9.00 -15.01
CA ASP A 106 1.73 9.11 -15.83
C ASP A 106 1.84 8.31 -17.14
N SER A 107 3.05 8.24 -17.72
CA SER A 107 3.34 7.48 -18.94
C SER A 107 3.33 5.96 -18.75
N ASP A 108 3.36 5.48 -17.51
CA ASP A 108 3.39 4.06 -17.15
C ASP A 108 2.01 3.54 -16.70
N ILE A 109 1.00 4.43 -16.69
CA ILE A 109 -0.39 4.06 -16.47
C ILE A 109 -1.04 3.83 -17.85
N LEU A 110 -1.15 2.57 -18.24
CA LEU A 110 -1.63 2.19 -19.56
C LEU A 110 -3.00 1.51 -19.46
N LYS A 111 -3.74 1.46 -20.58
CA LYS A 111 -4.95 0.65 -20.66
C LYS A 111 -4.63 -0.71 -21.28
N ASP A 112 -5.15 -1.76 -20.67
CA ASP A 112 -5.11 -3.11 -21.23
C ASP A 112 -6.05 -3.25 -22.44
N ILE A 113 -6.06 -4.43 -23.06
CA ILE A 113 -6.93 -4.75 -24.20
C ILE A 113 -8.43 -4.69 -23.86
N SER A 114 -8.79 -4.74 -22.60
CA SER A 114 -10.17 -4.65 -22.09
C SER A 114 -10.54 -3.20 -21.72
N GLY A 115 -9.59 -2.26 -21.80
CA GLY A 115 -9.77 -0.86 -21.45
C GLY A 115 -9.56 -0.55 -19.97
N ASN A 116 -9.14 -1.51 -19.14
CA ASN A 116 -8.84 -1.29 -17.73
C ASN A 116 -7.48 -0.61 -17.58
N GLU A 117 -7.37 0.27 -16.60
CA GLU A 117 -6.09 0.91 -16.30
C GLU A 117 -5.14 -0.04 -15.56
N VAL A 118 -3.94 -0.19 -16.12
CA VAL A 118 -2.83 -0.90 -15.51
C VAL A 118 -1.91 0.14 -14.87
N PHE A 119 -1.91 0.18 -13.55
CA PHE A 119 -1.07 1.08 -12.76
C PHE A 119 0.28 0.40 -12.51
N ALA A 120 1.26 0.67 -13.38
CA ALA A 120 2.57 0.04 -13.31
C ALA A 120 3.54 0.89 -12.48
N MET A 121 3.76 0.48 -11.24
CA MET A 121 4.61 1.16 -10.27
C MET A 121 6.09 0.91 -10.56
N HIS A 122 6.87 1.97 -10.74
CA HIS A 122 8.32 1.87 -10.84
C HIS A 122 9.00 1.76 -9.46
N THR A 123 8.30 2.14 -8.39
CA THR A 123 8.80 2.12 -7.02
C THR A 123 7.69 1.69 -6.06
N VAL A 124 8.03 0.82 -5.11
CA VAL A 124 7.18 0.48 -3.96
C VAL A 124 7.96 0.77 -2.69
N ARG A 125 7.33 1.47 -1.74
CA ARG A 125 7.93 1.84 -0.45
C ARG A 125 7.15 1.31 0.72
N ILE A 126 7.89 0.94 1.76
CA ILE A 126 7.38 0.68 3.09
C ILE A 126 7.93 1.76 4.00
N VAL A 127 7.03 2.44 4.68
CA VAL A 127 7.35 3.56 5.56
C VAL A 127 6.71 3.36 6.92
N SER A 128 7.39 3.82 7.96
CA SER A 128 6.78 3.88 9.29
C SER A 128 5.72 4.98 9.36
N ILE A 129 4.87 4.96 10.38
CA ILE A 129 3.78 5.93 10.56
C ILE A 129 4.28 7.38 10.66
N ASP A 130 5.52 7.59 11.11
CA ASP A 130 6.22 8.89 11.18
C ASP A 130 6.86 9.30 9.84
N GLY A 131 6.67 8.52 8.77
CA GLY A 131 7.09 8.84 7.40
C GLY A 131 8.52 8.42 7.03
N ASN A 132 9.25 7.74 7.91
CA ASN A 132 10.59 7.26 7.59
C ASN A 132 10.52 6.06 6.65
N VAL A 133 11.28 6.12 5.54
CA VAL A 133 11.38 4.99 4.60
C VAL A 133 12.16 3.86 5.27
N LYS A 134 11.49 2.74 5.46
CA LYS A 134 12.09 1.50 5.99
C LYS A 134 12.66 0.64 4.89
N LYS A 135 11.93 0.55 3.77
CA LYS A 135 12.37 -0.20 2.59
C LYS A 135 11.82 0.43 1.31
N GLU A 136 12.59 0.24 0.24
CA GLU A 136 12.22 0.64 -1.10
C GLU A 136 12.53 -0.48 -2.07
N TYR A 137 11.58 -0.80 -2.93
CA TYR A 137 11.77 -1.58 -4.14
C TYR A 137 11.82 -0.65 -5.33
N HIS A 138 12.89 -0.71 -6.08
CA HIS A 138 13.06 -0.09 -7.40
C HIS A 138 14.02 -0.93 -8.23
N GLN A 139 13.65 -1.24 -9.46
CA GLN A 139 14.51 -1.96 -10.40
C GLN A 139 14.29 -1.43 -11.81
N ASP A 140 15.36 -0.97 -12.46
CA ASP A 140 15.30 -0.42 -13.81
C ASP A 140 14.73 -1.43 -14.81
N GLY A 141 13.74 -0.97 -15.60
CA GLY A 141 13.06 -1.79 -16.61
C GLY A 141 11.99 -2.73 -16.09
N TYR A 142 11.82 -2.82 -14.77
CA TYR A 142 10.77 -3.61 -14.12
C TYR A 142 9.74 -2.70 -13.45
N TYR A 143 8.50 -3.17 -13.48
CA TYR A 143 7.38 -2.48 -12.84
C TYR A 143 6.60 -3.45 -11.97
N VAL A 144 5.84 -2.92 -11.02
CA VAL A 144 4.95 -3.68 -10.14
C VAL A 144 3.50 -3.30 -10.47
N THR A 145 2.66 -4.28 -10.80
CA THR A 145 1.25 -4.06 -11.13
C THR A 145 0.30 -4.53 -10.04
N GLY A 146 0.76 -5.42 -9.17
CA GLY A 146 0.00 -5.95 -8.05
C GLY A 146 0.88 -6.13 -6.83
N VAL A 147 0.25 -6.04 -5.65
CA VAL A 147 0.89 -6.29 -4.37
C VAL A 147 -0.06 -7.12 -3.50
N SER A 148 0.48 -8.17 -2.91
CA SER A 148 -0.21 -8.99 -1.92
C SER A 148 0.51 -8.89 -0.59
N ILE A 149 -0.24 -8.62 0.48
CA ILE A 149 0.28 -8.50 1.85
C ILE A 149 -0.41 -9.54 2.71
N SER A 150 0.35 -10.49 3.27
CA SER A 150 -0.16 -11.52 4.17
C SER A 150 0.92 -12.00 5.12
N ASP A 151 0.56 -12.28 6.37
CA ASP A 151 1.46 -12.87 7.39
C ASP A 151 2.80 -12.14 7.55
N GLY A 152 2.82 -10.80 7.38
CA GLY A 152 4.05 -10.01 7.43
C GLY A 152 4.94 -10.13 6.19
N LEU A 153 4.43 -10.71 5.11
CA LEU A 153 5.08 -10.84 3.81
C LEU A 153 4.50 -9.86 2.81
N LEU A 154 5.36 -9.32 1.96
CA LEU A 154 4.99 -8.51 0.81
C LEU A 154 5.40 -9.23 -0.47
N GLU A 155 4.41 -9.59 -1.28
CA GLU A 155 4.62 -10.19 -2.59
C GLU A 155 4.33 -9.14 -3.68
N LEU A 156 5.19 -9.07 -4.70
CA LEU A 156 5.09 -8.10 -5.77
C LEU A 156 4.91 -8.80 -7.12
N ASP A 157 3.82 -8.50 -7.81
CA ASP A 157 3.59 -8.93 -9.20
C ASP A 157 4.40 -8.03 -10.15
N ARG A 158 5.47 -8.60 -10.71
CA ARG A 158 6.40 -7.83 -11.53
C ARG A 158 6.15 -8.03 -13.01
N VAL A 159 6.26 -6.94 -13.75
CA VAL A 159 6.10 -6.91 -15.20
C VAL A 159 7.23 -6.13 -15.87
N VAL A 160 7.41 -6.36 -17.15
CA VAL A 160 8.28 -5.59 -18.04
C VAL A 160 7.46 -4.90 -19.12
N ARG A 161 7.87 -3.68 -19.48
CA ARG A 161 7.17 -2.91 -20.52
C ARG A 161 7.43 -3.50 -21.90
N GLN A 162 6.37 -3.55 -22.72
CA GLN A 162 6.40 -3.94 -24.13
C GLN A 162 5.79 -2.83 -24.99
N GLU A 163 5.82 -3.00 -26.34
CA GLU A 163 5.29 -1.99 -27.29
C GLU A 163 3.82 -1.62 -27.01
N ASN A 164 3.00 -2.60 -26.61
CA ASN A 164 1.56 -2.42 -26.43
C ASN A 164 1.08 -2.77 -25.00
N GLY A 165 1.89 -2.49 -23.98
CA GLY A 165 1.48 -2.75 -22.59
C GLY A 165 2.58 -3.38 -21.75
N TYR A 166 2.20 -4.33 -20.93
CA TYR A 166 3.09 -5.03 -20.01
C TYR A 166 3.00 -6.54 -20.21
N ALA A 167 4.10 -7.25 -19.98
CA ALA A 167 4.15 -8.70 -19.89
C ALA A 167 4.80 -9.09 -18.55
N ASP A 168 4.47 -10.30 -18.11
CA ASP A 168 5.07 -10.86 -16.89
C ASP A 168 6.60 -10.81 -16.98
N ALA A 169 7.22 -10.42 -15.87
CA ALA A 169 8.68 -10.40 -15.80
C ALA A 169 9.24 -11.83 -15.93
N PRO A 170 10.34 -12.02 -16.66
CA PRO A 170 11.02 -13.31 -16.69
C PRO A 170 11.44 -13.67 -15.24
N GLU A 171 11.51 -14.98 -14.95
CA GLU A 171 11.96 -15.46 -13.65
C GLU A 171 13.28 -14.81 -13.27
N ALA A 172 13.30 -14.13 -12.12
CA ALA A 172 14.51 -13.48 -11.67
C ALA A 172 15.43 -14.50 -11.00
N GLU A 173 16.70 -14.50 -11.37
CA GLU A 173 17.74 -15.04 -10.49
C GLU A 173 17.67 -14.30 -9.16
N ALA A 174 17.78 -15.03 -8.04
CA ALA A 174 17.65 -14.48 -6.69
C ALA A 174 18.64 -13.32 -6.47
N VAL A 175 18.12 -12.10 -6.39
CA VAL A 175 18.90 -10.94 -5.98
C VAL A 175 18.80 -10.82 -4.47
N GLN A 176 19.89 -11.14 -3.75
CA GLN A 176 20.00 -10.82 -2.34
C GLN A 176 20.16 -9.31 -2.19
N LEU A 177 19.12 -8.65 -1.72
CA LEU A 177 19.26 -7.31 -1.18
C LEU A 177 19.81 -7.45 0.25
N ALA A 178 21.11 -7.18 0.39
CA ALA A 178 21.80 -7.24 1.67
C ALA A 178 21.33 -6.11 2.60
N ASP A 179 20.59 -6.48 3.61
CA ASP A 179 20.52 -5.75 4.87
C ASP A 179 20.32 -6.76 6.00
N GLU A 180 21.11 -6.65 7.06
CA GLU A 180 21.33 -7.70 8.07
C GLU A 180 20.08 -8.10 8.88
N ASN A 181 18.92 -7.51 8.64
CA ASN A 181 17.72 -7.74 9.43
C ASN A 181 16.44 -8.06 8.63
N VAL A 182 16.52 -8.20 7.32
CA VAL A 182 15.34 -8.56 6.50
C VAL A 182 15.76 -9.43 5.32
N GLY A 183 15.33 -10.68 5.32
CA GLY A 183 15.46 -11.56 4.16
C GLY A 183 14.43 -11.21 3.08
N VAL A 184 14.87 -10.82 1.90
CA VAL A 184 14.02 -10.82 0.71
C VAL A 184 14.21 -12.17 0.04
N VAL A 185 13.16 -12.96 0.00
CA VAL A 185 13.14 -14.21 -0.74
C VAL A 185 12.48 -13.93 -2.10
N LEU A 186 13.25 -14.08 -3.17
CA LEU A 186 12.71 -14.08 -4.52
C LEU A 186 12.24 -15.48 -4.85
N ASN A 187 10.95 -15.67 -4.98
CA ASN A 187 10.41 -16.92 -5.52
C ASN A 187 10.48 -16.89 -7.05
N SER A 188 10.74 -18.03 -7.65
CA SER A 188 10.90 -18.22 -9.09
C SER A 188 9.67 -17.90 -9.93
N SER A 189 8.54 -17.65 -9.30
CA SER A 189 7.29 -17.20 -9.94
C SER A 189 6.95 -15.78 -9.56
N GLN A 190 7.62 -14.80 -10.17
CA GLN A 190 7.14 -13.41 -10.30
C GLN A 190 6.86 -12.60 -9.02
N SER A 191 7.20 -13.09 -7.82
CA SER A 191 6.90 -12.39 -6.58
C SER A 191 8.13 -12.12 -5.73
N TYR A 192 8.20 -10.92 -5.16
CA TYR A 192 9.08 -10.58 -4.05
C TYR A 192 8.38 -10.91 -2.74
N VAL A 193 9.03 -11.71 -1.91
CA VAL A 193 8.53 -11.99 -0.57
C VAL A 193 9.41 -11.25 0.43
N TRP A 194 8.80 -10.44 1.27
CA TRP A 194 9.50 -9.72 2.32
C TRP A 194 9.10 -10.20 3.71
N GLU A 195 10.09 -10.67 4.48
CA GLU A 195 9.94 -11.11 5.86
C GLU A 195 10.57 -10.14 6.85
N ARG A 196 9.84 -9.72 7.87
CA ARG A 196 10.39 -8.98 9.00
C ARG A 196 11.18 -9.92 9.90
N GLY A 197 12.49 -9.67 9.99
CA GLY A 197 13.46 -10.53 10.63
C GLY A 197 13.03 -11.19 11.92
N ASN A 198 12.98 -12.49 11.84
CA ASN A 198 13.40 -13.40 12.90
C ASN A 198 14.30 -14.42 12.25
N ARG A 199 15.51 -14.61 12.81
CA ARG A 199 16.48 -15.57 12.35
C ARG A 199 15.82 -16.94 12.21
N GLN A 200 15.57 -17.39 11.00
CA GLN A 200 15.61 -18.81 10.69
C GLN A 200 16.22 -18.99 9.30
N GLN A 201 17.23 -19.84 9.31
CA GLN A 201 18.00 -20.27 8.15
C GLN A 201 17.09 -20.84 7.07
N GLY A 202 17.49 -20.53 5.85
CA GLY A 202 16.98 -21.00 4.60
C GLY A 202 16.14 -22.27 4.61
N MET A 203 14.93 -22.14 4.13
CA MET A 203 14.17 -23.28 3.69
C MET A 203 14.34 -23.42 2.19
N ARG A 204 14.97 -24.54 1.80
CA ARG A 204 14.93 -25.03 0.43
C ARG A 204 13.49 -25.37 0.11
N LEU A 205 13.04 -24.91 -1.01
CA LEU A 205 11.91 -25.49 -1.69
C LEU A 205 12.45 -26.38 -2.81
N ASP A 206 12.15 -27.66 -2.70
CA ASP A 206 12.33 -28.64 -3.77
C ASP A 206 11.32 -28.41 -4.89
#